data_ca15985ee555e11049b31498955fb212
#
_entry.id   ca15985ee555e11049b31498955fb212
#
_cell.length_a   1.000
_cell.length_b   1.000
_cell.length_c   1.000
_cell.angle_alpha   90.00
_cell.angle_beta   90.00
_cell.angle_gamma   90.00
#
_symmetry.space_group_name_H-M   'P 1'
#
loop_
_entity.id
_entity.type
_entity.pdbx_description
1 polymer ?
#
loop_
_entity_poly.entity_id
_entity_poly.type
_entity_poly.pdbx_seq_one_letter_code
_entity_poly.pdbx_strand_id
1 'polypeptide(L)'
;ATGKEDLEFILDIARGIAEEARILDAQVIGGDLSRADQLVISITAFGEVDKPTTRRGAKVGDDVYLSNLTGWSAAGFNLLNKGLNLNSEEEIFAVAEHRSPSVDYDNGIEMAKKATSMCDVSDSIFIQGGQLAESSGVKLEIDGELIRTHPDFADLEKISVRVGVDVWQLIIGGGEDHAFLATGIDLPFFKIGTVVAGNGIELKKIPAVQPGWDHFKN
;
A
#
# COMPACT_ATOMS: atom_id res chain seq x y z
N ALA A 1 23.22 4.53 -13.07
CA ALA A 1 23.83 5.73 -12.48
C ALA A 1 24.30 6.69 -13.57
N THR A 2 24.29 7.99 -13.31
CA THR A 2 24.71 9.02 -14.31
C THR A 2 26.23 9.22 -14.34
N GLY A 3 26.92 8.72 -13.33
CA GLY A 3 28.33 8.98 -13.08
C GLY A 3 28.61 10.35 -12.43
N LYS A 4 27.54 11.01 -11.93
CA LYS A 4 27.60 12.25 -11.14
C LYS A 4 27.37 12.00 -9.66
N GLU A 5 26.79 10.83 -9.32
CA GLU A 5 26.60 10.39 -7.96
C GLU A 5 27.95 10.10 -7.32
N ASP A 6 28.12 10.50 -6.06
CA ASP A 6 29.30 10.12 -5.31
C ASP A 6 29.23 8.65 -4.82
N LEU A 7 30.37 8.12 -4.43
CA LEU A 7 30.46 6.73 -4.03
C LEU A 7 29.63 6.45 -2.76
N GLU A 8 29.62 7.38 -1.79
CA GLU A 8 28.86 7.20 -0.55
C GLU A 8 27.36 7.10 -0.81
N PHE A 9 26.82 7.91 -1.71
CA PHE A 9 25.41 7.81 -2.10
C PHE A 9 25.04 6.44 -2.68
N ILE A 10 25.90 5.88 -3.54
CA ILE A 10 25.69 4.53 -4.09
C ILE A 10 25.80 3.47 -3.00
N LEU A 11 26.74 3.62 -2.06
CA LEU A 11 26.89 2.71 -0.94
C LEU A 11 25.70 2.80 0.03
N ASP A 12 25.12 3.97 0.24
CA ASP A 12 23.92 4.15 1.06
C ASP A 12 22.70 3.43 0.45
N ILE A 13 22.54 3.50 -0.87
CA ILE A 13 21.51 2.69 -1.56
C ILE A 13 21.73 1.20 -1.30
N ALA A 14 22.96 0.71 -1.45
CA ALA A 14 23.28 -0.69 -1.22
C ALA A 14 23.06 -1.11 0.25
N ARG A 15 23.35 -0.23 1.21
CA ARG A 15 23.07 -0.46 2.64
C ARG A 15 21.55 -0.58 2.89
N GLY A 16 20.74 0.33 2.34
CA GLY A 16 19.27 0.27 2.47
C GLY A 16 18.70 -1.03 1.90
N ILE A 17 19.15 -1.46 0.71
CA ILE A 17 18.75 -2.74 0.14
C ILE A 17 19.15 -3.91 1.05
N ALA A 18 20.35 -3.89 1.62
CA ALA A 18 20.81 -4.96 2.50
C ALA A 18 20.11 -4.97 3.86
N GLU A 19 19.69 -3.81 4.36
CA GLU A 19 18.90 -3.68 5.59
C GLU A 19 17.51 -4.28 5.41
N GLU A 20 16.81 -3.95 4.32
CA GLU A 20 15.51 -4.51 4.00
C GLU A 20 15.57 -6.02 3.74
N ALA A 21 16.55 -6.48 2.97
CA ALA A 21 16.76 -7.90 2.73
C ALA A 21 16.95 -8.70 4.03
N ARG A 22 17.60 -8.11 5.05
CA ARG A 22 17.84 -8.76 6.33
C ARG A 22 16.55 -8.98 7.15
N ILE A 23 15.55 -8.11 7.00
CA ILE A 23 14.23 -8.26 7.64
C ILE A 23 13.55 -9.55 7.15
N LEU A 24 13.75 -9.87 5.88
CA LEU A 24 13.16 -11.04 5.20
C LEU A 24 14.04 -12.30 5.28
N ASP A 25 15.19 -12.26 5.93
CA ASP A 25 16.22 -13.30 5.84
C ASP A 25 16.60 -13.62 4.37
N ALA A 26 16.48 -12.61 3.52
CA ALA A 26 16.82 -12.71 2.09
C ALA A 26 18.28 -12.35 1.84
N GLN A 27 18.83 -12.86 0.74
CA GLN A 27 20.20 -12.61 0.33
C GLN A 27 20.27 -11.77 -0.94
N VAL A 28 21.13 -10.77 -0.95
CA VAL A 28 21.51 -10.06 -2.18
C VAL A 28 22.49 -10.93 -2.94
N ILE A 29 22.05 -11.58 -4.00
CA ILE A 29 22.83 -12.58 -4.77
C ILE A 29 23.61 -11.99 -5.94
N GLY A 30 23.43 -10.72 -6.26
CA GLY A 30 24.15 -10.06 -7.33
C GLY A 30 23.60 -8.68 -7.63
N GLY A 31 24.24 -8.02 -8.57
CA GLY A 31 23.89 -6.72 -9.07
C GLY A 31 24.87 -6.23 -10.13
N ASP A 32 24.49 -5.19 -10.85
CA ASP A 32 25.32 -4.50 -11.81
C ASP A 32 25.14 -2.99 -11.70
N LEU A 33 26.20 -2.25 -11.98
CA LEU A 33 26.20 -0.80 -11.99
C LEU A 33 26.56 -0.29 -13.39
N SER A 34 25.55 0.10 -14.14
CA SER A 34 25.69 0.60 -15.49
C SER A 34 25.49 2.12 -15.57
N ARG A 35 26.09 2.75 -16.57
CA ARG A 35 25.90 4.16 -16.86
C ARG A 35 24.58 4.41 -17.60
N ALA A 36 23.83 5.42 -17.18
CA ALA A 36 22.58 5.85 -17.78
C ALA A 36 22.46 7.39 -17.74
N ASP A 37 21.48 7.96 -18.43
CA ASP A 37 21.25 9.40 -18.44
C ASP A 37 20.60 9.92 -17.13
N GLN A 38 19.98 9.03 -16.39
CA GLN A 38 19.38 9.30 -15.08
C GLN A 38 19.61 8.14 -14.12
N LEU A 39 19.47 8.40 -12.82
CA LEU A 39 19.52 7.35 -11.80
C LEU A 39 18.29 6.44 -11.94
N VAL A 40 18.54 5.16 -12.19
CA VAL A 40 17.51 4.12 -12.22
C VAL A 40 17.94 3.00 -11.30
N ILE A 41 17.06 2.55 -10.42
CA ILE A 41 17.25 1.39 -9.55
C ILE A 41 16.22 0.35 -9.97
N SER A 42 16.68 -0.85 -10.33
CA SER A 42 15.83 -1.98 -10.67
C SER A 42 16.17 -3.15 -9.77
N ILE A 43 15.19 -3.67 -9.05
CA ILE A 43 15.35 -4.79 -8.14
C ILE A 43 14.51 -5.96 -8.66
N THR A 44 15.12 -7.14 -8.69
CA THR A 44 14.41 -8.40 -8.98
C THR A 44 14.50 -9.30 -7.76
N ALA A 45 13.37 -9.68 -7.21
CA ALA A 45 13.28 -10.63 -6.12
C ALA A 45 12.85 -12.01 -6.62
N PHE A 46 13.47 -13.05 -6.08
CA PHE A 46 13.12 -14.45 -6.34
C PHE A 46 12.74 -15.10 -5.01
N GLY A 47 11.69 -15.91 -5.03
CA GLY A 47 11.26 -16.68 -3.88
C GLY A 47 10.54 -17.96 -4.30
N GLU A 48 10.33 -18.85 -3.38
CA GLU A 48 9.58 -20.09 -3.58
C GLU A 48 8.33 -20.05 -2.71
N VAL A 49 7.22 -20.57 -3.23
CA VAL A 49 5.95 -20.66 -2.51
C VAL A 49 5.22 -21.94 -2.94
N ASP A 50 4.74 -22.70 -1.97
CA ASP A 50 3.99 -23.94 -2.25
C ASP A 50 2.67 -23.66 -2.98
N LYS A 51 1.95 -22.64 -2.52
CA LYS A 51 0.66 -22.23 -3.09
C LYS A 51 0.58 -20.71 -3.18
N PRO A 52 0.73 -20.13 -4.37
CA PRO A 52 0.65 -18.68 -4.54
C PRO A 52 -0.79 -18.16 -4.33
N THR A 53 -0.92 -17.14 -3.50
CA THR A 53 -2.15 -16.34 -3.41
C THR A 53 -1.99 -15.15 -4.34
N THR A 54 -2.91 -15.00 -5.29
CA THR A 54 -2.83 -14.01 -6.35
C THR A 54 -3.99 -13.02 -6.28
N ARG A 55 -4.01 -12.00 -7.15
CA ARG A 55 -5.16 -11.10 -7.31
C ARG A 55 -6.43 -11.83 -7.77
N ARG A 56 -6.29 -13.00 -8.40
CA ARG A 56 -7.42 -13.81 -8.87
C ARG A 56 -7.80 -14.86 -7.85
N GLY A 57 -9.08 -14.92 -7.46
CA GLY A 57 -9.56 -15.97 -6.57
C GLY A 57 -10.63 -15.52 -5.57
N ALA A 58 -10.94 -14.22 -5.52
CA ALA A 58 -12.04 -13.70 -4.70
C ALA A 58 -13.38 -14.33 -5.11
N LYS A 59 -14.21 -14.61 -4.12
CA LYS A 59 -15.53 -15.27 -4.31
C LYS A 59 -16.63 -14.43 -3.69
N VAL A 60 -17.79 -14.44 -4.31
CA VAL A 60 -18.99 -13.85 -3.71
C VAL A 60 -19.25 -14.47 -2.35
N GLY A 61 -19.38 -13.62 -1.34
CA GLY A 61 -19.53 -14.02 0.06
C GLY A 61 -18.24 -13.92 0.88
N ASP A 62 -17.08 -13.71 0.25
CA ASP A 62 -15.87 -13.36 0.98
C ASP A 62 -16.00 -11.95 1.59
N ASP A 63 -15.28 -11.72 2.67
CA ASP A 63 -15.03 -10.39 3.22
C ASP A 63 -13.76 -9.78 2.62
N VAL A 64 -13.65 -8.46 2.68
CA VAL A 64 -12.47 -7.70 2.23
C VAL A 64 -11.72 -7.18 3.46
N TYR A 65 -10.42 -7.41 3.49
CA TYR A 65 -9.56 -7.09 4.63
C TYR A 65 -8.34 -6.27 4.24
N LEU A 66 -7.86 -5.45 5.18
CA LEU A 66 -6.56 -4.79 5.13
C LEU A 66 -5.66 -5.32 6.26
N SER A 67 -4.35 -5.41 5.99
CA SER A 67 -3.38 -5.66 7.06
C SER A 67 -3.24 -4.45 8.00
N ASN A 68 -3.18 -3.26 7.43
CA ASN A 68 -3.07 -1.97 8.13
C ASN A 68 -3.94 -0.94 7.42
N LEU A 69 -4.34 0.13 8.13
CA LEU A 69 -5.05 1.23 7.49
C LEU A 69 -4.11 2.01 6.58
N THR A 70 -4.54 2.19 5.33
CA THR A 70 -3.85 3.03 4.32
C THR A 70 -4.10 4.51 4.54
N GLY A 71 -3.30 5.35 3.87
CA GLY A 71 -3.44 6.81 3.89
C GLY A 71 -2.32 7.52 4.63
N TRP A 72 -1.48 6.79 5.35
CA TRP A 72 -0.36 7.36 6.09
C TRP A 72 0.70 7.95 5.16
N SER A 73 1.09 7.24 4.10
CA SER A 73 2.03 7.75 3.12
C SER A 73 1.49 8.99 2.40
N ALA A 74 0.23 8.96 1.97
CA ALA A 74 -0.41 10.11 1.34
C ALA A 74 -0.52 11.33 2.29
N ALA A 75 -0.78 11.10 3.58
CA ALA A 75 -0.77 12.15 4.61
C ALA A 75 0.63 12.76 4.76
N GLY A 76 1.67 11.93 4.86
CA GLY A 76 3.07 12.34 4.95
C GLY A 76 3.52 13.14 3.73
N PHE A 77 3.17 12.67 2.53
CA PHE A 77 3.42 13.42 1.29
C PHE A 77 2.82 14.82 1.33
N ASN A 78 1.56 14.95 1.74
CA ASN A 78 0.88 16.25 1.80
C ASN A 78 1.50 17.18 2.84
N LEU A 79 1.93 16.67 4.00
CA LEU A 79 2.65 17.44 5.01
C LEU A 79 3.96 18.00 4.45
N LEU A 80 4.75 17.17 3.78
CA LEU A 80 6.02 17.55 3.17
C LEU A 80 5.83 18.54 2.01
N ASN A 81 4.90 18.25 1.10
CA ASN A 81 4.67 19.07 -0.09
C ASN A 81 4.19 20.49 0.26
N LYS A 82 3.48 20.63 1.37
CA LYS A 82 3.03 21.94 1.89
C LYS A 82 4.07 22.61 2.80
N GLY A 83 5.20 21.98 3.07
CA GLY A 83 6.26 22.50 3.93
C GLY A 83 5.78 22.76 5.37
N LEU A 84 4.88 21.92 5.90
CA LEU A 84 4.32 22.10 7.23
C LEU A 84 5.30 21.60 8.29
N ASN A 85 5.42 22.35 9.38
CA ASN A 85 6.12 21.88 10.57
C ASN A 85 5.35 20.70 11.18
N LEU A 86 6.04 19.65 11.58
CA LEU A 86 5.43 18.50 12.24
C LEU A 86 5.22 18.82 13.73
N ASN A 87 3.98 18.67 14.22
CA ASN A 87 3.57 19.09 15.54
C ASN A 87 3.07 17.93 16.42
N SER A 88 2.99 16.72 15.87
CA SER A 88 2.54 15.53 16.61
C SER A 88 3.32 14.27 16.19
N GLU A 89 3.23 13.23 17.01
CA GLU A 89 3.84 11.93 16.72
C GLU A 89 3.24 11.29 15.47
N GLU A 90 1.93 11.45 15.25
CA GLU A 90 1.22 10.91 14.09
C GLU A 90 1.68 11.58 12.78
N GLU A 91 1.99 12.89 12.81
CA GLU A 91 2.53 13.57 11.63
C GLU A 91 3.97 13.16 11.33
N ILE A 92 4.78 12.93 12.38
CA ILE A 92 6.13 12.38 12.24
C ILE A 92 6.05 10.97 11.66
N PHE A 93 5.13 10.14 12.17
CA PHE A 93 4.88 8.81 11.66
C PHE A 93 4.45 8.83 10.18
N ALA A 94 3.49 9.67 9.82
CA ALA A 94 3.02 9.79 8.43
C ALA A 94 4.16 10.17 7.47
N VAL A 95 5.03 11.10 7.87
CA VAL A 95 6.21 11.47 7.06
C VAL A 95 7.23 10.34 6.98
N ALA A 96 7.41 9.56 8.05
CA ALA A 96 8.28 8.39 8.03
C ALA A 96 7.74 7.33 7.08
N GLU A 97 6.46 7.00 7.14
CA GLU A 97 5.78 6.06 6.25
C GLU A 97 5.86 6.48 4.77
N HIS A 98 5.77 7.78 4.47
CA HIS A 98 5.97 8.25 3.11
C HIS A 98 7.40 8.07 2.60
N ARG A 99 8.40 8.24 3.47
CA ARG A 99 9.83 8.15 3.09
C ARG A 99 10.36 6.72 3.04
N SER A 100 9.81 5.88 3.89
CA SER A 100 10.24 4.48 4.07
C SER A 100 9.06 3.69 4.62
N PRO A 101 8.15 3.20 3.76
CA PRO A 101 6.98 2.46 4.18
C PRO A 101 7.33 1.23 5.01
N SER A 102 6.62 1.04 6.11
CA SER A 102 6.77 -0.13 6.97
C SER A 102 5.94 -1.29 6.42
N VAL A 103 6.58 -2.20 5.70
CA VAL A 103 5.89 -3.39 5.17
C VAL A 103 5.82 -4.48 6.24
N ASP A 104 4.61 -4.85 6.64
CA ASP A 104 4.39 -5.93 7.61
C ASP A 104 4.37 -7.30 6.91
N TYR A 105 5.56 -7.81 6.63
CA TYR A 105 5.75 -9.09 5.92
C TYR A 105 5.13 -10.29 6.65
N ASP A 106 5.19 -10.33 7.97
CA ASP A 106 4.64 -11.42 8.77
C ASP A 106 3.12 -11.48 8.63
N ASN A 107 2.44 -10.35 8.74
CA ASN A 107 1.00 -10.26 8.47
C ASN A 107 0.68 -10.61 7.02
N GLY A 108 1.51 -10.20 6.06
CA GLY A 108 1.37 -10.59 4.65
C GLY A 108 1.40 -12.10 4.46
N ILE A 109 2.35 -12.79 5.08
CA ILE A 109 2.49 -14.26 5.03
C ILE A 109 1.28 -14.93 5.71
N GLU A 110 0.87 -14.47 6.89
CA GLU A 110 -0.28 -15.04 7.61
C GLU A 110 -1.60 -14.83 6.83
N MET A 111 -1.79 -13.65 6.24
CA MET A 111 -2.94 -13.35 5.41
C MET A 111 -2.99 -14.25 4.18
N ALA A 112 -1.87 -14.44 3.50
CA ALA A 112 -1.76 -15.27 2.31
C ALA A 112 -2.12 -16.75 2.53
N LYS A 113 -1.91 -17.29 3.75
CA LYS A 113 -2.25 -18.68 4.08
C LYS A 113 -3.75 -18.98 3.98
N LYS A 114 -4.61 -18.00 4.20
CA LYS A 114 -6.07 -18.16 4.29
C LYS A 114 -6.83 -17.35 3.25
N ALA A 115 -6.21 -16.35 2.65
CA ALA A 115 -6.85 -15.49 1.66
C ALA A 115 -7.23 -16.27 0.39
N THR A 116 -8.35 -15.90 -0.19
CA THR A 116 -8.79 -16.37 -1.52
C THR A 116 -8.13 -15.59 -2.64
N SER A 117 -7.90 -14.30 -2.43
CA SER A 117 -7.10 -13.42 -3.28
C SER A 117 -6.39 -12.35 -2.46
N MET A 118 -5.29 -11.80 -2.99
CA MET A 118 -4.48 -10.83 -2.27
C MET A 118 -3.61 -10.00 -3.22
N CYS A 119 -3.34 -8.75 -2.84
CA CYS A 119 -2.32 -7.89 -3.43
C CYS A 119 -1.81 -6.88 -2.39
N ASP A 120 -0.72 -6.22 -2.69
CA ASP A 120 -0.29 -5.00 -1.98
C ASP A 120 -1.14 -3.79 -2.41
N VAL A 121 -1.08 -2.71 -1.62
CA VAL A 121 -1.70 -1.43 -1.94
C VAL A 121 -0.59 -0.41 -2.19
N SER A 122 -0.11 -0.37 -3.43
CA SER A 122 0.92 0.56 -3.89
C SER A 122 0.34 1.83 -4.51
N ASP A 123 -0.70 1.75 -5.34
CA ASP A 123 -1.29 2.92 -6.00
C ASP A 123 -2.52 3.48 -5.26
N SER A 124 -3.37 2.62 -4.73
CA SER A 124 -4.50 2.94 -3.83
C SER A 124 -5.43 1.74 -3.62
N ILE A 125 -6.26 1.75 -2.58
CA ILE A 125 -7.34 0.75 -2.44
C ILE A 125 -8.26 0.76 -3.67
N PHE A 126 -8.53 1.94 -4.23
CA PHE A 126 -9.41 2.06 -5.38
C PHE A 126 -8.85 1.33 -6.60
N ILE A 127 -7.56 1.50 -6.90
CA ILE A 127 -6.91 0.86 -8.06
C ILE A 127 -6.71 -0.63 -7.81
N GLN A 128 -6.02 -1.02 -6.74
CA GLN A 128 -5.72 -2.42 -6.46
C GLN A 128 -6.98 -3.23 -6.17
N GLY A 129 -7.95 -2.67 -5.46
CA GLY A 129 -9.25 -3.31 -5.24
C GLY A 129 -10.01 -3.51 -6.55
N GLY A 130 -9.98 -2.53 -7.45
CA GLY A 130 -10.53 -2.66 -8.79
C GLY A 130 -9.87 -3.77 -9.61
N GLN A 131 -8.54 -3.83 -9.61
CA GLN A 131 -7.77 -4.88 -10.32
C GLN A 131 -8.03 -6.28 -9.74
N LEU A 132 -8.13 -6.41 -8.41
CA LEU A 132 -8.44 -7.66 -7.74
C LEU A 132 -9.86 -8.12 -8.10
N ALA A 133 -10.84 -7.21 -8.09
CA ALA A 133 -12.21 -7.48 -8.45
C ALA A 133 -12.33 -7.92 -9.92
N GLU A 134 -11.69 -7.20 -10.83
CA GLU A 134 -11.66 -7.52 -12.27
C GLU A 134 -11.01 -8.89 -12.52
N SER A 135 -9.85 -9.15 -11.90
CA SER A 135 -9.14 -10.43 -12.04
C SER A 135 -9.96 -11.62 -11.56
N SER A 136 -10.89 -11.40 -10.63
CA SER A 136 -11.75 -12.43 -10.03
C SER A 136 -13.16 -12.47 -10.63
N GLY A 137 -13.56 -11.49 -11.43
CA GLY A 137 -14.91 -11.39 -12.01
C GLY A 137 -15.99 -11.11 -10.94
N VAL A 138 -15.68 -10.29 -9.94
CA VAL A 138 -16.55 -9.94 -8.83
C VAL A 138 -16.60 -8.44 -8.60
N LYS A 139 -17.43 -7.99 -7.66
CA LYS A 139 -17.42 -6.61 -7.15
C LYS A 139 -16.97 -6.60 -5.68
N LEU A 140 -16.09 -5.66 -5.33
CA LEU A 140 -15.78 -5.31 -3.94
C LEU A 140 -16.68 -4.16 -3.50
N GLU A 141 -17.43 -4.34 -2.42
CA GLU A 141 -18.14 -3.29 -1.71
C GLU A 141 -17.33 -2.87 -0.48
N ILE A 142 -16.73 -1.68 -0.53
CA ILE A 142 -15.95 -1.10 0.58
C ILE A 142 -16.87 -0.22 1.42
N ASP A 143 -16.94 -0.48 2.72
CA ASP A 143 -17.86 0.21 3.64
C ASP A 143 -17.09 1.20 4.54
N GLY A 144 -17.38 2.49 4.36
CA GLY A 144 -16.79 3.55 5.16
C GLY A 144 -17.11 3.48 6.66
N GLU A 145 -18.25 2.90 7.04
CA GLU A 145 -18.55 2.71 8.47
C GLU A 145 -17.59 1.71 9.12
N LEU A 146 -17.22 0.64 8.40
CA LEU A 146 -16.21 -0.28 8.89
C LEU A 146 -14.86 0.43 9.03
N ILE A 147 -14.43 1.14 8.00
CA ILE A 147 -13.13 1.86 8.01
C ILE A 147 -13.06 2.88 9.15
N ARG A 148 -14.16 3.58 9.47
CA ARG A 148 -14.22 4.52 10.59
C ARG A 148 -13.97 3.88 11.96
N THR A 149 -14.16 2.58 12.09
CA THR A 149 -13.90 1.87 13.35
C THR A 149 -12.43 1.55 13.58
N HIS A 150 -11.57 1.77 12.58
CA HIS A 150 -10.14 1.55 12.74
C HIS A 150 -9.54 2.55 13.75
N PRO A 151 -8.68 2.11 14.68
CA PRO A 151 -8.09 3.01 15.68
C PRO A 151 -7.40 4.24 15.09
N ASP A 152 -6.71 4.07 13.98
CA ASP A 152 -5.92 5.13 13.33
C ASP A 152 -6.77 6.12 12.51
N PHE A 153 -8.06 5.85 12.30
CA PHE A 153 -8.92 6.70 11.47
C PHE A 153 -8.96 8.14 11.99
N ALA A 154 -9.10 8.30 13.29
CA ALA A 154 -9.21 9.63 13.91
C ALA A 154 -7.93 10.47 13.76
N ASP A 155 -6.78 9.83 13.74
CA ASP A 155 -5.49 10.52 13.59
C ASP A 155 -5.26 10.93 12.14
N LEU A 156 -5.59 10.07 11.17
CA LEU A 156 -5.61 10.44 9.76
C LEU A 156 -6.62 11.57 9.47
N GLU A 157 -7.80 11.55 10.11
CA GLU A 157 -8.79 12.63 9.98
C GLU A 157 -8.25 13.96 10.49
N LYS A 158 -7.53 14.00 11.61
CA LYS A 158 -6.87 15.22 12.11
C LYS A 158 -5.83 15.75 11.11
N ILE A 159 -4.98 14.86 10.58
CA ILE A 159 -3.98 15.26 9.58
C ILE A 159 -4.67 15.74 8.30
N SER A 160 -5.75 15.09 7.85
CA SER A 160 -6.52 15.47 6.67
C SER A 160 -7.04 16.91 6.73
N VAL A 161 -7.60 17.28 7.87
CA VAL A 161 -8.04 18.68 8.14
C VAL A 161 -6.86 19.64 8.03
N ARG A 162 -5.74 19.31 8.61
CA ARG A 162 -4.55 20.18 8.61
C ARG A 162 -3.93 20.33 7.22
N VAL A 163 -3.90 19.28 6.44
CA VAL A 163 -3.39 19.34 5.06
C VAL A 163 -4.46 19.79 4.05
N GLY A 164 -5.73 19.94 4.48
CA GLY A 164 -6.83 20.38 3.61
C GLY A 164 -7.10 19.38 2.47
N VAL A 165 -6.99 18.09 2.76
CA VAL A 165 -7.32 16.98 1.86
C VAL A 165 -8.33 16.09 2.58
N ASP A 166 -9.38 15.67 1.90
CA ASP A 166 -10.39 14.77 2.49
C ASP A 166 -9.75 13.47 2.99
N VAL A 167 -10.12 13.01 4.18
CA VAL A 167 -9.55 11.79 4.79
C VAL A 167 -9.77 10.56 3.89
N TRP A 168 -10.89 10.51 3.19
CA TRP A 168 -11.17 9.42 2.26
C TRP A 168 -10.27 9.45 1.03
N GLN A 169 -9.86 10.65 0.59
CA GLN A 169 -8.86 10.77 -0.47
C GLN A 169 -7.50 10.24 -0.01
N LEU A 170 -7.13 10.42 1.25
CA LEU A 170 -5.92 9.82 1.81
C LEU A 170 -6.02 8.30 1.88
N ILE A 171 -7.12 7.77 2.45
CA ILE A 171 -7.28 6.34 2.73
C ILE A 171 -7.55 5.52 1.46
N ILE A 172 -8.48 5.96 0.63
CA ILE A 172 -8.98 5.17 -0.52
C ILE A 172 -8.24 5.50 -1.81
N GLY A 173 -7.85 6.76 -1.99
CA GLY A 173 -7.18 7.26 -3.20
C GLY A 173 -5.68 7.49 -3.03
N GLY A 174 -5.15 7.40 -1.81
CA GLY A 174 -3.72 7.47 -1.53
C GLY A 174 -2.99 6.17 -1.89
N GLY A 175 -1.72 6.26 -2.21
CA GLY A 175 -0.84 5.13 -2.51
C GLY A 175 0.43 5.15 -1.67
N GLU A 176 1.35 4.24 -1.99
CA GLU A 176 2.65 4.05 -1.35
C GLU A 176 2.58 3.63 0.13
N ASP A 177 1.45 3.06 0.57
CA ASP A 177 1.33 2.52 1.94
C ASP A 177 1.83 1.08 2.05
N HIS A 178 1.84 0.32 0.95
CA HIS A 178 2.25 -1.09 0.87
C HIS A 178 1.57 -2.02 1.88
N ALA A 179 0.39 -1.65 2.38
CA ALA A 179 -0.48 -2.53 3.13
C ALA A 179 -0.98 -3.67 2.22
N PHE A 180 -1.42 -4.78 2.82
CA PHE A 180 -2.00 -5.89 2.06
C PHE A 180 -3.52 -5.80 2.04
N LEU A 181 -4.09 -5.91 0.83
CA LEU A 181 -5.53 -6.04 0.59
C LEU A 181 -5.83 -7.49 0.23
N ALA A 182 -6.74 -8.13 0.96
CA ALA A 182 -7.09 -9.52 0.74
C ALA A 182 -8.59 -9.77 0.83
N THR A 183 -9.03 -10.88 0.24
CA THR A 183 -10.38 -11.41 0.40
C THR A 183 -10.35 -12.78 1.06
N GLY A 184 -11.41 -13.15 1.75
CA GLY A 184 -11.53 -14.45 2.39
C GLY A 184 -12.65 -14.49 3.43
N ILE A 185 -12.72 -15.58 4.19
CA ILE A 185 -13.70 -15.76 5.26
C ILE A 185 -12.97 -15.81 6.59
N ASP A 186 -13.44 -15.03 7.56
CA ASP A 186 -12.94 -15.01 8.93
C ASP A 186 -11.42 -14.86 9.05
N LEU A 187 -10.83 -13.94 8.25
CA LEU A 187 -9.42 -13.58 8.39
C LEU A 187 -9.23 -12.74 9.67
N PRO A 188 -8.16 -12.96 10.45
CA PRO A 188 -7.91 -12.20 11.69
C PRO A 188 -7.29 -10.82 11.38
N PHE A 189 -7.86 -10.10 10.41
CA PHE A 189 -7.41 -8.80 9.94
C PHE A 189 -8.55 -7.80 9.92
N PHE A 190 -8.25 -6.54 9.63
CA PHE A 190 -9.23 -5.48 9.66
C PHE A 190 -10.17 -5.56 8.45
N LYS A 191 -11.45 -5.87 8.71
CA LYS A 191 -12.48 -5.96 7.67
C LYS A 191 -12.90 -4.56 7.23
N ILE A 192 -12.88 -4.33 5.91
CA ILE A 192 -13.28 -3.06 5.28
C ILE A 192 -14.46 -3.19 4.31
N GLY A 193 -14.93 -4.41 4.04
CA GLY A 193 -15.98 -4.60 3.05
C GLY A 193 -16.34 -6.05 2.81
N THR A 194 -17.04 -6.29 1.70
CA THR A 194 -17.52 -7.62 1.28
C THR A 194 -17.39 -7.79 -0.23
N VAL A 195 -17.31 -9.04 -0.67
CA VAL A 195 -17.30 -9.42 -2.08
C VAL A 195 -18.70 -9.82 -2.51
N VAL A 196 -19.23 -9.17 -3.55
CA VAL A 196 -20.56 -9.41 -4.07
C VAL A 196 -20.54 -9.72 -5.56
N ALA A 197 -21.69 -10.15 -6.11
CA ALA A 197 -21.85 -10.32 -7.55
C ALA A 197 -21.78 -8.97 -8.27
N GLY A 198 -21.04 -8.91 -9.38
CA GLY A 198 -20.85 -7.70 -10.17
C GLY A 198 -19.41 -7.58 -10.65
N ASN A 199 -18.98 -6.36 -10.97
CA ASN A 199 -17.62 -6.08 -11.42
C ASN A 199 -17.11 -4.79 -10.79
N GLY A 200 -15.78 -4.71 -10.51
CA GLY A 200 -15.10 -3.52 -10.04
C GLY A 200 -15.27 -3.26 -8.54
N ILE A 201 -15.18 -2.00 -8.15
CA ILE A 201 -15.21 -1.54 -6.76
C ILE A 201 -16.37 -0.56 -6.57
N GLU A 202 -17.09 -0.70 -5.46
CA GLU A 202 -18.15 0.21 -5.03
C GLU A 202 -17.82 0.75 -3.65
N LEU A 203 -17.87 2.07 -3.50
CA LEU A 203 -17.62 2.75 -2.23
C LEU A 203 -18.94 3.08 -1.55
N LYS A 204 -19.23 2.45 -0.41
CA LYS A 204 -20.43 2.68 0.39
C LYS A 204 -20.13 3.64 1.54
N LYS A 205 -20.94 4.68 1.67
CA LYS A 205 -20.79 5.72 2.71
C LYS A 205 -19.41 6.40 2.71
N ILE A 206 -18.78 6.40 1.55
CA ILE A 206 -17.52 7.08 1.25
C ILE A 206 -17.82 8.06 0.13
N PRO A 207 -17.41 9.34 0.23
CA PRO A 207 -17.57 10.30 -0.86
C PRO A 207 -16.76 9.86 -2.09
N ALA A 208 -17.05 10.45 -3.25
CA ALA A 208 -16.26 10.20 -4.44
C ALA A 208 -14.81 10.64 -4.22
N VAL A 209 -13.88 9.74 -4.49
CA VAL A 209 -12.43 9.97 -4.43
C VAL A 209 -11.85 10.00 -5.84
N GLN A 210 -10.75 10.72 -6.02
CA GLN A 210 -9.96 10.59 -7.23
C GLN A 210 -9.28 9.22 -7.20
N PRO A 211 -9.28 8.45 -8.29
CA PRO A 211 -8.43 7.29 -8.41
C PRO A 211 -6.99 7.67 -8.09
N GLY A 212 -6.23 6.76 -7.52
CA GLY A 212 -4.82 7.00 -7.23
C GLY A 212 -4.00 7.39 -8.46
N TRP A 213 -2.70 7.28 -8.35
CA TRP A 213 -1.78 7.65 -9.44
C TRP A 213 -1.99 6.75 -10.67
N ASP A 214 -2.14 7.36 -11.84
CA ASP A 214 -2.21 6.64 -13.13
C ASP A 214 -0.99 7.05 -13.99
N HIS A 215 -0.06 6.12 -14.18
CA HIS A 215 1.16 6.33 -14.95
C HIS A 215 0.93 6.68 -16.43
N PHE A 216 -0.28 6.47 -16.94
CA PHE A 216 -0.62 6.65 -18.36
C PHE A 216 -1.59 7.81 -18.62
N LYS A 217 -2.04 8.48 -17.57
CA LYS A 217 -2.92 9.66 -17.64
C LYS A 217 -2.20 10.85 -17.03
N ASN A 218 -1.42 11.53 -17.82
CA ASN A 218 -0.89 12.88 -17.53
C ASN A 218 -1.64 13.91 -18.35
#